data_5fb6f86de5e3df4be3c7380362e59d19
#
_entry.id   5fb6f86de5e3df4be3c7380362e59d19
#
_cell.length_a   1.000
_cell.length_b   1.000
_cell.length_c   1.000
_cell.angle_alpha   90.00
_cell.angle_beta   90.00
_cell.angle_gamma   90.00
#
_symmetry.space_group_name_H-M   'P 1'
#
loop_
_entity.id
_entity.type
_entity.pdbx_description
1 polymer ?
#
loop_
_entity_poly.entity_id
_entity_poly.type
_entity_poly.pdbx_seq_one_letter_code
_entity_poly.pdbx_strand_id
1 'polypeptide(L)'
;MNKRYIGRFAPSPSGSLHIGSMTSAFVSYFEAKHNNGLWKLRIDDIDEERSKKNYAEEIIITLEKFALIPDEIYFQSEHIKDYQNYLNKLSEKDTYFCDCSRKTLQQLPQGLAGSVYNQTCLEKNLKQGAMRLKADGMELDFYDQHYGLIKIPASQKSDFIIKRKEGFSYIFCCVIDDYLQKITHVVRGSDLTYSTPQQIFIQKKLGIISPKYMHHPIFSLNGKKISKSDQGEPVIPENRFEILMQILKSLHQNIPKNIRNYNDLLTQALTFWDNSKMSKSFDIAMD
;
A
#
# COMPACT_ATOMS: atom_id res chain seq x y z
N MET A 1 -17.17 20.59 8.11
CA MET A 1 -17.64 19.83 6.94
C MET A 1 -16.89 18.51 6.92
N ASN A 2 -17.59 17.38 7.01
CA ASN A 2 -16.96 16.08 6.84
C ASN A 2 -16.38 15.97 5.41
N LYS A 3 -15.06 15.80 5.29
CA LYS A 3 -14.45 15.58 3.97
C LYS A 3 -15.01 14.27 3.41
N ARG A 4 -15.39 14.29 2.12
CA ARG A 4 -15.82 13.10 1.39
C ARG A 4 -14.75 11.98 1.51
N TYR A 5 -15.17 10.75 1.73
CA TYR A 5 -14.27 9.60 1.69
C TYR A 5 -13.68 9.45 0.29
N ILE A 6 -12.35 9.39 0.17
CA ILE A 6 -11.63 9.11 -1.07
C ILE A 6 -10.60 8.05 -0.74
N GLY A 7 -10.86 6.82 -1.19
CA GLY A 7 -9.96 5.66 -1.06
C GLY A 7 -9.28 5.35 -2.39
N ARG A 8 -8.33 4.42 -2.35
CA ARG A 8 -7.67 3.92 -3.56
C ARG A 8 -7.21 2.48 -3.41
N PHE A 9 -7.15 1.77 -4.54
CA PHE A 9 -6.37 0.56 -4.74
C PHE A 9 -5.12 0.93 -5.56
N ALA A 10 -3.93 0.49 -5.15
CA ALA A 10 -2.67 0.92 -5.73
C ALA A 10 -1.73 -0.27 -6.03
N PRO A 11 -2.06 -1.11 -7.04
CA PRO A 11 -1.26 -2.26 -7.41
C PRO A 11 -0.06 -1.87 -8.28
N SER A 12 1.10 -2.52 -8.05
CA SER A 12 2.21 -2.47 -9.01
C SER A 12 1.97 -3.48 -10.14
N PRO A 13 2.13 -3.10 -11.42
CA PRO A 13 1.88 -3.99 -12.56
C PRO A 13 3.08 -4.92 -12.84
N SER A 14 3.49 -5.69 -11.83
CA SER A 14 4.60 -6.65 -11.88
C SER A 14 4.17 -8.10 -12.11
N GLY A 15 2.88 -8.32 -12.37
CA GLY A 15 2.22 -9.59 -12.62
C GLY A 15 0.72 -9.47 -12.46
N SER A 16 -0.01 -10.52 -12.81
CA SER A 16 -1.46 -10.63 -12.67
C SER A 16 -1.91 -10.48 -11.21
N LEU A 17 -3.16 -10.11 -11.00
CA LEU A 17 -3.74 -10.07 -9.66
C LEU A 17 -3.94 -11.50 -9.11
N HIS A 18 -3.61 -11.69 -7.86
CA HIS A 18 -3.83 -12.91 -7.09
C HIS A 18 -4.83 -12.65 -5.95
N ILE A 19 -5.28 -13.68 -5.25
CA ILE A 19 -6.32 -13.54 -4.22
C ILE A 19 -5.96 -12.50 -3.14
N GLY A 20 -4.70 -12.39 -2.74
CA GLY A 20 -4.25 -11.38 -1.77
C GLY A 20 -4.37 -9.94 -2.30
N SER A 21 -4.04 -9.68 -3.58
CA SER A 21 -4.24 -8.38 -4.21
C SER A 21 -5.74 -8.08 -4.43
N MET A 22 -6.54 -9.09 -4.81
CA MET A 22 -7.99 -8.95 -4.91
C MET A 22 -8.63 -8.65 -3.54
N THR A 23 -8.13 -9.23 -2.46
CA THR A 23 -8.57 -8.87 -1.10
C THR A 23 -8.36 -7.39 -0.82
N SER A 24 -7.17 -6.84 -1.14
CA SER A 24 -6.92 -5.40 -0.99
C SER A 24 -7.84 -4.55 -1.88
N ALA A 25 -8.11 -4.99 -3.11
CA ALA A 25 -9.06 -4.33 -4.01
C ALA A 25 -10.47 -4.30 -3.41
N PHE A 26 -10.99 -5.46 -2.96
CA PHE A 26 -12.33 -5.56 -2.37
C PHE A 26 -12.45 -4.76 -1.07
N VAL A 27 -11.51 -4.91 -0.13
CA VAL A 27 -11.58 -4.20 1.15
C VAL A 27 -11.54 -2.69 0.93
N SER A 28 -10.65 -2.18 0.07
CA SER A 28 -10.58 -0.75 -0.24
C SER A 28 -11.82 -0.24 -0.99
N TYR A 29 -12.41 -1.06 -1.87
CA TYR A 29 -13.65 -0.75 -2.57
C TYR A 29 -14.84 -0.69 -1.61
N PHE A 30 -15.01 -1.71 -0.76
CA PHE A 30 -16.09 -1.76 0.21
C PHE A 30 -16.01 -0.60 1.20
N GLU A 31 -14.83 -0.29 1.74
CA GLU A 31 -14.63 0.87 2.61
C GLU A 31 -15.03 2.18 1.92
N ALA A 32 -14.62 2.38 0.67
CA ALA A 32 -14.95 3.60 -0.05
C ALA A 32 -16.46 3.70 -0.34
N LYS A 33 -17.05 2.64 -0.89
CA LYS A 33 -18.45 2.67 -1.34
C LYS A 33 -19.44 2.60 -0.17
N HIS A 34 -19.13 1.85 0.89
CA HIS A 34 -19.94 1.84 2.12
C HIS A 34 -20.02 3.22 2.78
N ASN A 35 -18.97 4.02 2.66
CA ASN A 35 -18.93 5.41 3.12
C ASN A 35 -19.41 6.43 2.07
N ASN A 36 -20.12 6.02 1.01
CA ASN A 36 -20.57 6.87 -0.09
C ASN A 36 -19.44 7.73 -0.71
N GLY A 37 -18.23 7.16 -0.73
CA GLY A 37 -17.02 7.79 -1.19
C GLY A 37 -16.64 7.49 -2.64
N LEU A 38 -15.47 8.01 -3.04
CA LEU A 38 -14.81 7.66 -4.29
C LEU A 38 -13.77 6.57 -4.04
N TRP A 39 -13.66 5.67 -5.01
CA TRP A 39 -12.63 4.65 -5.06
C TRP A 39 -11.81 4.80 -6.33
N LYS A 40 -10.51 5.08 -6.19
CA LYS A 40 -9.61 5.33 -7.30
C LYS A 40 -8.69 4.13 -7.54
N LEU A 41 -8.28 3.93 -8.78
CA LEU A 41 -7.23 2.99 -9.14
C LEU A 41 -5.96 3.78 -9.44
N ARG A 42 -4.85 3.44 -8.78
CA ARG A 42 -3.53 3.93 -9.14
C ARG A 42 -2.65 2.76 -9.56
N ILE A 43 -2.14 2.81 -10.76
CA ILE A 43 -1.14 1.85 -11.24
C ILE A 43 0.23 2.35 -10.80
N ASP A 44 0.87 1.62 -9.87
CA ASP A 44 2.18 1.97 -9.32
C ASP A 44 3.28 1.41 -10.24
N ASP A 45 3.48 2.07 -11.41
CA ASP A 45 4.31 1.64 -12.53
C ASP A 45 5.66 2.37 -12.66
N ILE A 46 6.09 3.07 -11.61
CA ILE A 46 7.35 3.85 -11.62
C ILE A 46 8.63 2.98 -11.71
N ASP A 47 8.56 1.72 -11.32
CA ASP A 47 9.68 0.77 -11.41
C ASP A 47 9.64 0.09 -12.78
N GLU A 48 10.32 0.67 -13.77
CA GLU A 48 10.31 0.22 -15.17
C GLU A 48 10.84 -1.21 -15.34
N GLU A 49 11.77 -1.67 -14.49
CA GLU A 49 12.32 -3.04 -14.59
C GLU A 49 11.26 -4.10 -14.26
N ARG A 50 10.38 -3.81 -13.30
CA ARG A 50 9.36 -4.74 -12.82
C ARG A 50 7.97 -4.47 -13.40
N SER A 51 7.72 -3.26 -13.87
CA SER A 51 6.42 -2.86 -14.41
C SER A 51 6.33 -3.21 -15.89
N LYS A 52 5.22 -3.84 -16.28
CA LYS A 52 4.94 -4.16 -17.68
C LYS A 52 3.56 -3.62 -18.05
N LYS A 53 3.49 -2.93 -19.20
CA LYS A 53 2.26 -2.31 -19.68
C LYS A 53 1.11 -3.30 -19.83
N ASN A 54 1.37 -4.51 -20.31
CA ASN A 54 0.35 -5.55 -20.42
C ASN A 54 -0.27 -5.95 -19.08
N TYR A 55 0.51 -5.94 -17.98
CA TYR A 55 -0.05 -6.20 -16.65
C TYR A 55 -0.89 -5.04 -16.13
N ALA A 56 -0.58 -3.79 -16.48
CA ALA A 56 -1.44 -2.66 -16.12
C ALA A 56 -2.82 -2.78 -16.78
N GLU A 57 -2.85 -3.11 -18.08
CA GLU A 57 -4.08 -3.35 -18.83
C GLU A 57 -4.86 -4.56 -18.25
N GLU A 58 -4.17 -5.66 -17.96
CA GLU A 58 -4.76 -6.85 -17.35
C GLU A 58 -5.39 -6.56 -15.98
N ILE A 59 -4.74 -5.75 -15.13
CA ILE A 59 -5.27 -5.34 -13.84
C ILE A 59 -6.60 -4.60 -14.02
N ILE A 60 -6.67 -3.63 -14.95
CA ILE A 60 -7.88 -2.86 -15.23
C ILE A 60 -9.01 -3.78 -15.69
N ILE A 61 -8.74 -4.63 -16.69
CA ILE A 61 -9.72 -5.59 -17.22
C ILE A 61 -10.19 -6.57 -16.14
N THR A 62 -9.28 -7.05 -15.31
CA THR A 62 -9.63 -7.95 -14.20
C THR A 62 -10.58 -7.28 -13.22
N LEU A 63 -10.29 -6.05 -12.78
CA LEU A 63 -11.17 -5.30 -11.88
C LEU A 63 -12.55 -5.06 -12.50
N GLU A 64 -12.62 -4.72 -13.79
CA GLU A 64 -13.89 -4.57 -14.52
C GLU A 64 -14.71 -5.87 -14.53
N LYS A 65 -14.07 -7.02 -14.80
CA LYS A 65 -14.74 -8.32 -14.76
C LYS A 65 -15.25 -8.69 -13.37
N PHE A 66 -14.61 -8.18 -12.31
CA PHE A 66 -15.07 -8.28 -10.94
C PHE A 66 -16.06 -7.16 -10.54
N ALA A 67 -16.53 -6.34 -11.47
CA ALA A 67 -17.41 -5.19 -11.25
C ALA A 67 -16.87 -4.19 -10.21
N LEU A 68 -15.55 -4.12 -10.03
CA LEU A 68 -14.86 -3.14 -9.21
C LEU A 68 -14.43 -1.96 -10.10
N ILE A 69 -15.38 -1.09 -10.42
CA ILE A 69 -15.17 0.02 -11.34
C ILE A 69 -14.60 1.23 -10.57
N PRO A 70 -13.39 1.70 -10.90
CA PRO A 70 -12.81 2.88 -10.28
C PRO A 70 -13.48 4.16 -10.79
N ASP A 71 -13.58 5.16 -9.90
CA ASP A 71 -14.07 6.50 -10.29
C ASP A 71 -13.03 7.28 -11.11
N GLU A 72 -11.74 7.00 -10.91
CA GLU A 72 -10.60 7.57 -11.65
C GLU A 72 -9.47 6.55 -11.73
N ILE A 73 -8.70 6.59 -12.81
CA ILE A 73 -7.48 5.78 -13.01
C ILE A 73 -6.28 6.74 -13.11
N TYR A 74 -5.18 6.36 -12.47
CA TYR A 74 -3.98 7.16 -12.34
C TYR A 74 -2.73 6.30 -12.54
N PHE A 75 -1.72 6.81 -13.24
CA PHE A 75 -0.45 6.13 -13.48
C PHE A 75 0.70 6.90 -12.84
N GLN A 76 1.53 6.26 -12.03
CA GLN A 76 2.67 6.92 -11.36
C GLN A 76 3.71 7.45 -12.35
N SER A 77 3.93 6.74 -13.45
CA SER A 77 4.90 7.12 -14.49
C SER A 77 4.62 8.49 -15.14
N GLU A 78 3.38 8.97 -15.08
CA GLU A 78 2.99 10.29 -15.61
C GLU A 78 3.38 11.45 -14.67
N HIS A 79 3.78 11.17 -13.42
CA HIS A 79 3.95 12.16 -12.36
C HIS A 79 5.39 12.36 -11.87
N ILE A 80 6.39 11.90 -12.63
CA ILE A 80 7.82 12.00 -12.27
C ILE A 80 8.25 13.45 -11.96
N LYS A 81 7.70 14.43 -12.68
CA LYS A 81 7.97 15.86 -12.44
C LYS A 81 7.43 16.32 -11.08
N ASP A 82 6.29 15.82 -10.68
CA ASP A 82 5.72 16.14 -9.37
C ASP A 82 6.58 15.60 -8.25
N TYR A 83 7.07 14.37 -8.36
CA TYR A 83 7.98 13.81 -7.37
C TYR A 83 9.26 14.64 -7.23
N GLN A 84 9.84 15.10 -8.34
CA GLN A 84 11.02 15.98 -8.27
C GLN A 84 10.67 17.32 -7.62
N ASN A 85 9.53 17.92 -7.94
CA ASN A 85 9.07 19.16 -7.33
C ASN A 85 8.89 19.03 -5.82
N TYR A 86 8.30 17.92 -5.33
CA TYR A 86 8.15 17.67 -3.90
C TYR A 86 9.46 17.31 -3.21
N LEU A 87 10.36 16.61 -3.89
CA LEU A 87 11.70 16.34 -3.36
C LEU A 87 12.44 17.66 -3.09
N ASN A 88 12.35 18.61 -4.00
CA ASN A 88 13.00 19.92 -3.88
C ASN A 88 12.41 20.79 -2.75
N LYS A 89 11.22 20.45 -2.21
CA LYS A 89 10.65 21.11 -1.02
C LYS A 89 11.21 20.58 0.29
N LEU A 90 11.87 19.42 0.29
CA LEU A 90 12.54 18.91 1.49
C LEU A 90 13.80 19.76 1.76
N SER A 91 14.03 20.05 3.05
CA SER A 91 15.22 20.77 3.46
C SER A 91 16.47 19.93 3.21
N GLU A 92 17.54 20.55 2.67
CA GLU A 92 18.85 19.90 2.54
C GLU A 92 19.40 19.41 3.87
N LYS A 93 19.02 20.05 4.99
CA LYS A 93 19.41 19.63 6.35
C LYS A 93 18.77 18.30 6.75
N ASP A 94 17.61 17.95 6.16
CA ASP A 94 16.87 16.74 6.46
C ASP A 94 17.33 15.54 5.63
N THR A 95 18.15 15.74 4.61
CA THR A 95 18.55 14.70 3.66
C THR A 95 20.07 14.57 3.54
N TYR A 96 20.54 13.45 3.01
CA TYR A 96 21.92 13.21 2.64
C TYR A 96 22.05 12.07 1.63
N PHE A 97 23.19 12.00 0.94
CA PHE A 97 23.45 10.94 -0.03
C PHE A 97 24.09 9.70 0.62
N CYS A 98 23.80 8.55 0.06
CA CYS A 98 24.26 7.25 0.53
C CYS A 98 24.78 6.43 -0.67
N ASP A 99 25.96 5.83 -0.53
CA ASP A 99 26.62 4.98 -1.52
C ASP A 99 26.58 3.48 -1.21
N CYS A 100 25.90 3.10 -0.13
CA CYS A 100 25.80 1.69 0.28
C CYS A 100 25.16 0.81 -0.79
N SER A 101 25.83 -0.28 -1.11
CA SER A 101 25.30 -1.32 -2.00
C SER A 101 24.16 -2.11 -1.36
N ARG A 102 23.34 -2.80 -2.18
CA ARG A 102 22.32 -3.73 -1.66
C ARG A 102 22.96 -4.78 -0.73
N LYS A 103 24.13 -5.31 -1.08
CA LYS A 103 24.85 -6.29 -0.27
C LYS A 103 25.23 -5.73 1.10
N THR A 104 25.73 -4.48 1.14
CA THR A 104 26.05 -3.80 2.40
C THR A 104 24.80 -3.61 3.28
N LEU A 105 23.68 -3.21 2.70
CA LEU A 105 22.42 -3.01 3.43
C LEU A 105 21.83 -4.32 3.96
N GLN A 106 22.01 -5.44 3.26
CA GLN A 106 21.57 -6.77 3.70
C GLN A 106 22.34 -7.28 4.94
N GLN A 107 23.55 -6.77 5.17
CA GLN A 107 24.37 -7.11 6.34
C GLN A 107 23.97 -6.34 7.61
N LEU A 108 23.16 -5.29 7.47
CA LEU A 108 22.64 -4.53 8.60
C LEU A 108 21.53 -5.32 9.34
N PRO A 109 21.28 -4.99 10.61
CA PRO A 109 20.14 -5.56 11.32
C PRO A 109 18.85 -5.37 10.51
N GLN A 110 18.10 -6.45 10.33
CA GLN A 110 16.81 -6.40 9.63
C GLN A 110 15.73 -6.02 10.64
N GLY A 111 14.99 -4.98 10.30
CA GLY A 111 13.87 -4.48 11.09
C GLY A 111 12.53 -4.75 10.43
N LEU A 112 11.48 -4.23 11.02
CA LEU A 112 10.09 -4.43 10.60
C LEU A 112 9.77 -3.76 9.25
N ALA A 113 10.45 -2.64 8.93
CA ALA A 113 10.27 -1.89 7.68
C ALA A 113 11.50 -1.97 6.75
N GLY A 114 12.31 -3.03 6.87
CA GLY A 114 13.56 -3.22 6.14
C GLY A 114 14.79 -3.04 7.01
N SER A 115 15.97 -2.88 6.41
CA SER A 115 17.23 -2.76 7.16
C SER A 115 17.25 -1.53 8.07
N VAL A 116 17.62 -1.71 9.34
CA VAL A 116 17.87 -0.61 10.27
C VAL A 116 19.22 0.02 9.94
N TYR A 117 19.17 1.16 9.28
CA TYR A 117 20.37 1.81 8.76
C TYR A 117 21.16 2.54 9.86
N ASN A 118 22.45 2.32 9.92
CA ASN A 118 23.36 2.77 10.96
C ASN A 118 24.05 4.11 10.66
N GLN A 119 23.52 4.90 9.73
CA GLN A 119 24.00 6.23 9.34
C GLN A 119 25.44 6.31 8.81
N THR A 120 26.05 5.20 8.38
CA THR A 120 27.44 5.12 7.91
C THR A 120 27.80 6.18 6.84
N CYS A 121 26.85 6.66 6.05
CA CYS A 121 27.10 7.67 5.01
C CYS A 121 26.82 9.10 5.46
N LEU A 122 26.30 9.32 6.66
CA LEU A 122 25.89 10.65 7.11
C LEU A 122 27.06 11.66 7.11
N GLU A 123 28.23 11.22 7.59
CA GLU A 123 29.43 12.07 7.71
C GLU A 123 30.31 12.11 6.44
N LYS A 124 30.00 11.27 5.44
CA LYS A 124 30.80 11.19 4.21
C LYS A 124 30.69 12.41 3.31
N ASN A 125 29.70 13.29 3.52
CA ASN A 125 29.43 14.47 2.70
C ASN A 125 29.36 14.18 1.19
N LEU A 126 28.78 13.05 0.82
CA LEU A 126 28.62 12.64 -0.58
C LEU A 126 27.78 13.65 -1.36
N LYS A 127 28.11 13.84 -2.64
CA LYS A 127 27.38 14.76 -3.55
C LYS A 127 26.41 14.02 -4.47
N GLN A 128 26.47 12.70 -4.49
CA GLN A 128 25.61 11.84 -5.33
C GLN A 128 25.42 10.46 -4.70
N GLY A 129 24.38 9.77 -5.10
CA GLY A 129 24.01 8.45 -4.60
C GLY A 129 22.52 8.32 -4.39
N ALA A 130 22.11 7.31 -3.63
CA ALA A 130 20.74 7.26 -3.13
C ALA A 130 20.54 8.35 -2.08
N MET A 131 19.37 9.02 -2.10
CA MET A 131 19.05 10.06 -1.12
C MET A 131 18.26 9.46 0.04
N ARG A 132 18.72 9.71 1.26
CA ARG A 132 18.03 9.32 2.49
C ARG A 132 17.40 10.52 3.16
N LEU A 133 16.25 10.30 3.79
CA LEU A 133 15.64 11.22 4.75
C LEU A 133 16.11 10.81 6.16
N LYS A 134 16.61 11.78 6.93
CA LYS A 134 16.99 11.58 8.34
C LYS A 134 15.74 11.34 9.17
N ALA A 135 15.78 10.34 10.04
CA ALA A 135 14.65 9.98 10.90
C ALA A 135 14.56 10.83 12.18
N ASP A 136 15.30 11.94 12.27
CA ASP A 136 15.26 12.82 13.42
C ASP A 136 13.87 13.41 13.65
N GLY A 137 13.31 13.19 14.84
CA GLY A 137 11.93 13.61 15.16
C GLY A 137 10.82 12.76 14.53
N MET A 138 11.17 11.61 13.90
CA MET A 138 10.16 10.66 13.41
C MET A 138 9.49 9.96 14.59
N GLU A 139 8.17 10.04 14.64
CA GLU A 139 7.32 9.27 15.53
C GLU A 139 7.03 7.91 14.88
N LEU A 140 7.15 6.83 15.63
CA LEU A 140 6.95 5.48 15.12
C LEU A 140 5.53 4.98 15.38
N ASP A 141 4.94 5.39 16.49
CA ASP A 141 3.59 5.01 16.86
C ASP A 141 2.57 5.78 16.02
N PHE A 142 1.51 5.10 15.61
CA PHE A 142 0.42 5.72 14.86
C PHE A 142 -0.91 5.00 15.14
N TYR A 143 -2.02 5.66 14.85
CA TYR A 143 -3.35 5.08 14.98
C TYR A 143 -3.80 4.47 13.65
N ASP A 144 -4.09 3.17 13.68
CA ASP A 144 -4.69 2.42 12.58
C ASP A 144 -6.18 2.23 12.83
N GLN A 145 -7.01 2.43 11.80
CA GLN A 145 -8.47 2.36 11.96
C GLN A 145 -8.98 0.94 12.27
N HIS A 146 -8.23 -0.10 11.88
CA HIS A 146 -8.58 -1.47 12.19
C HIS A 146 -7.88 -1.96 13.46
N TYR A 147 -6.56 -1.84 13.56
CA TYR A 147 -5.77 -2.39 14.67
C TYR A 147 -5.70 -1.49 15.89
N GLY A 148 -6.14 -0.22 15.81
CA GLY A 148 -6.00 0.75 16.87
C GLY A 148 -4.59 1.33 16.96
N LEU A 149 -4.10 1.61 18.17
CA LEU A 149 -2.75 2.16 18.36
C LEU A 149 -1.68 1.11 18.04
N ILE A 150 -0.93 1.34 16.99
CA ILE A 150 0.24 0.54 16.61
C ILE A 150 1.47 1.13 17.31
N LYS A 151 2.12 0.32 18.14
CA LYS A 151 3.36 0.67 18.83
C LYS A 151 4.55 0.00 18.17
N ILE A 152 5.55 0.78 17.78
CA ILE A 152 6.76 0.28 17.11
C ILE A 152 7.97 0.61 17.98
N PRO A 153 8.82 -0.39 18.33
CA PRO A 153 9.97 -0.17 19.18
C PRO A 153 10.92 0.91 18.64
N ALA A 154 11.47 1.75 19.51
CA ALA A 154 12.39 2.82 19.14
C ALA A 154 13.63 2.32 18.36
N SER A 155 14.04 1.06 18.60
CA SER A 155 15.12 0.40 17.85
C SER A 155 14.85 0.23 16.35
N GLN A 156 13.60 0.40 15.91
CA GLN A 156 13.20 0.36 14.51
C GLN A 156 13.36 1.72 13.79
N LYS A 157 13.68 2.78 14.54
CA LYS A 157 13.89 4.11 13.98
C LYS A 157 15.16 4.13 13.14
N SER A 158 15.02 4.51 11.89
CA SER A 158 16.13 4.46 10.93
C SER A 158 15.92 5.42 9.77
N ASP A 159 17.00 6.04 9.31
CA ASP A 159 16.99 6.84 8.09
C ASP A 159 16.66 5.96 6.88
N PHE A 160 15.81 6.44 6.02
CA PHE A 160 15.30 5.63 4.91
C PHE A 160 15.44 6.31 3.54
N ILE A 161 15.49 5.52 2.49
CA ILE A 161 15.71 6.00 1.13
C ILE A 161 14.40 6.60 0.59
N ILE A 162 14.48 7.85 0.10
CA ILE A 162 13.40 8.55 -0.59
C ILE A 162 13.63 8.66 -2.11
N LYS A 163 14.91 8.61 -2.54
CA LYS A 163 15.28 8.54 -3.97
C LYS A 163 16.46 7.58 -4.13
N ARG A 164 16.36 6.67 -5.09
CA ARG A 164 17.46 5.79 -5.53
C ARG A 164 18.24 6.46 -6.65
N LYS A 165 19.32 5.83 -7.11
CA LYS A 165 20.06 6.28 -8.29
C LYS A 165 19.18 6.22 -9.54
N GLU A 166 18.39 5.17 -9.64
CA GLU A 166 17.55 4.83 -10.80
C GLU A 166 16.18 5.51 -10.78
N GLY A 167 15.73 6.07 -9.65
CA GLY A 167 14.40 6.68 -9.53
C GLY A 167 13.95 6.93 -8.10
N PHE A 168 12.71 7.34 -7.93
CA PHE A 168 12.12 7.61 -6.62
C PHE A 168 11.80 6.32 -5.87
N SER A 169 11.80 6.37 -4.53
CA SER A 169 11.35 5.24 -3.73
C SER A 169 9.82 5.14 -3.74
N TYR A 170 9.31 3.92 -3.67
CA TYR A 170 7.88 3.64 -3.55
C TYR A 170 7.21 4.45 -2.42
N ILE A 171 7.84 4.48 -1.23
CA ILE A 171 7.31 5.19 -0.05
C ILE A 171 7.11 6.68 -0.34
N PHE A 172 8.07 7.32 -1.03
CA PHE A 172 8.01 8.73 -1.37
C PHE A 172 6.92 9.00 -2.42
N CYS A 173 6.89 8.22 -3.51
CA CYS A 173 5.89 8.38 -4.56
C CYS A 173 4.48 8.22 -4.02
N CYS A 174 4.19 7.17 -3.24
CA CYS A 174 2.88 6.96 -2.65
C CYS A 174 2.38 8.16 -1.84
N VAL A 175 3.25 8.81 -1.07
CA VAL A 175 2.88 10.01 -0.28
C VAL A 175 2.44 11.16 -1.19
N ILE A 176 3.19 11.42 -2.27
CA ILE A 176 2.90 12.50 -3.20
C ILE A 176 1.61 12.21 -3.97
N ASP A 177 1.46 10.99 -4.47
CA ASP A 177 0.27 10.58 -5.21
C ASP A 177 -0.99 10.63 -4.35
N ASP A 178 -0.94 10.09 -3.13
CA ASP A 178 -2.07 10.14 -2.21
C ASP A 178 -2.49 11.59 -1.93
N TYR A 179 -1.54 12.52 -1.85
CA TYR A 179 -1.82 13.95 -1.71
C TYR A 179 -2.43 14.56 -2.98
N LEU A 180 -1.82 14.34 -4.16
CA LEU A 180 -2.29 14.89 -5.43
C LEU A 180 -3.69 14.37 -5.79
N GLN A 181 -3.95 13.09 -5.51
CA GLN A 181 -5.25 12.46 -5.71
C GLN A 181 -6.27 12.77 -4.61
N LYS A 182 -5.88 13.56 -3.59
CA LYS A 182 -6.73 13.96 -2.46
C LYS A 182 -7.24 12.75 -1.65
N ILE A 183 -6.43 11.69 -1.57
CA ILE A 183 -6.80 10.49 -0.81
C ILE A 183 -6.97 10.85 0.67
N THR A 184 -8.09 10.45 1.24
CA THR A 184 -8.41 10.68 2.64
C THR A 184 -8.25 9.43 3.50
N HIS A 185 -8.33 8.25 2.87
CA HIS A 185 -8.23 6.95 3.53
C HIS A 185 -7.36 6.01 2.71
N VAL A 186 -6.32 5.49 3.35
CA VAL A 186 -5.39 4.50 2.81
C VAL A 186 -5.75 3.16 3.39
N VAL A 187 -6.36 2.30 2.57
CA VAL A 187 -6.69 0.90 2.93
C VAL A 187 -5.73 -0.02 2.19
N ARG A 188 -5.05 -0.93 2.91
CA ARG A 188 -4.02 -1.82 2.34
C ARG A 188 -3.72 -3.02 3.23
N GLY A 189 -2.93 -3.97 2.76
CA GLY A 189 -2.52 -5.14 3.54
C GLY A 189 -1.64 -4.80 4.75
N SER A 190 -1.73 -5.61 5.80
CA SER A 190 -0.99 -5.47 7.06
C SER A 190 0.54 -5.58 6.90
N ASP A 191 1.02 -6.16 5.81
CA ASP A 191 2.45 -6.22 5.46
C ASP A 191 3.09 -4.84 5.26
N LEU A 192 2.28 -3.80 5.01
CA LEU A 192 2.73 -2.42 4.86
C LEU A 192 2.60 -1.58 6.15
N THR A 193 2.13 -2.17 7.24
CA THR A 193 1.91 -1.48 8.52
C THR A 193 3.17 -0.76 9.00
N TYR A 194 4.29 -1.44 8.98
CA TYR A 194 5.53 -0.92 9.53
C TYR A 194 6.23 0.15 8.67
N SER A 195 5.78 0.35 7.42
CA SER A 195 6.23 1.45 6.56
C SER A 195 5.39 2.73 6.73
N THR A 196 4.26 2.65 7.42
CA THR A 196 3.35 3.77 7.64
C THR A 196 3.99 4.97 8.36
N PRO A 197 4.79 4.79 9.43
CA PRO A 197 5.47 5.90 10.09
C PRO A 197 6.37 6.70 9.15
N GLN A 198 7.05 6.02 8.22
CA GLN A 198 7.91 6.69 7.23
C GLN A 198 7.08 7.59 6.30
N GLN A 199 5.89 7.12 5.87
CA GLN A 199 4.98 7.92 5.04
C GLN A 199 4.42 9.12 5.82
N ILE A 200 3.97 8.92 7.06
CA ILE A 200 3.50 10.00 7.94
C ILE A 200 4.61 11.03 8.16
N PHE A 201 5.84 10.57 8.33
CA PHE A 201 6.98 11.46 8.51
C PHE A 201 7.29 12.31 7.27
N ILE A 202 7.25 11.71 6.06
CA ILE A 202 7.38 12.47 4.79
C ILE A 202 6.26 13.51 4.70
N GLN A 203 5.02 13.14 5.01
CA GLN A 203 3.86 14.06 5.00
C GLN A 203 4.10 15.25 5.93
N LYS A 204 4.57 14.98 7.17
CA LYS A 204 4.92 16.02 8.16
C LYS A 204 6.01 16.95 7.64
N LYS A 205 7.09 16.41 7.04
CA LYS A 205 8.20 17.20 6.47
C LYS A 205 7.77 18.08 5.29
N LEU A 206 6.80 17.63 4.52
CA LEU A 206 6.27 18.37 3.36
C LEU A 206 5.08 19.28 3.69
N GLY A 207 4.59 19.28 4.93
CA GLY A 207 3.40 20.02 5.33
C GLY A 207 2.10 19.48 4.69
N ILE A 208 2.07 18.20 4.38
CA ILE A 208 0.92 17.50 3.78
C ILE A 208 0.07 16.89 4.88
N ILE A 209 -1.27 17.03 4.76
CA ILE A 209 -2.21 16.40 5.69
C ILE A 209 -2.17 14.87 5.47
N SER A 210 -1.90 14.12 6.53
CA SER A 210 -1.91 12.66 6.48
C SER A 210 -3.32 12.12 6.28
N PRO A 211 -3.52 11.13 5.38
CA PRO A 211 -4.76 10.37 5.32
C PRO A 211 -4.91 9.50 6.58
N LYS A 212 -6.10 8.99 6.79
CA LYS A 212 -6.32 7.91 7.78
C LYS A 212 -5.83 6.59 7.20
N TYR A 213 -5.18 5.78 8.02
CA TYR A 213 -4.65 4.47 7.61
C TYR A 213 -5.53 3.35 8.20
N MET A 214 -5.82 2.35 7.40
CA MET A 214 -6.45 1.10 7.79
C MET A 214 -5.71 -0.05 7.12
N HIS A 215 -5.16 -0.96 7.91
CA HIS A 215 -4.53 -2.17 7.40
C HIS A 215 -5.47 -3.35 7.62
N HIS A 216 -5.68 -4.16 6.58
CA HIS A 216 -6.44 -5.41 6.67
C HIS A 216 -5.50 -6.60 6.80
N PRO A 217 -5.92 -7.71 7.41
CA PRO A 217 -5.10 -8.92 7.48
C PRO A 217 -4.76 -9.43 6.08
N ILE A 218 -3.57 -9.99 5.92
CA ILE A 218 -3.14 -10.62 4.67
C ILE A 218 -3.35 -12.13 4.74
N PHE A 219 -3.45 -12.78 3.57
CA PHE A 219 -3.54 -14.23 3.53
C PHE A 219 -2.15 -14.87 3.57
N SER A 220 -2.03 -15.93 4.37
CA SER A 220 -0.85 -16.78 4.44
C SER A 220 -1.22 -18.23 4.13
N LEU A 221 -0.33 -18.93 3.42
CA LEU A 221 -0.40 -20.36 3.18
C LEU A 221 0.82 -21.00 3.86
N ASN A 222 0.62 -21.99 4.72
CA ASN A 222 1.70 -22.61 5.49
C ASN A 222 2.59 -21.61 6.24
N GLY A 223 2.02 -20.53 6.79
CA GLY A 223 2.75 -19.49 7.51
C GLY A 223 3.57 -18.54 6.62
N LYS A 224 3.45 -18.63 5.29
CA LYS A 224 4.07 -17.70 4.35
C LYS A 224 3.00 -16.84 3.67
N LYS A 225 3.27 -15.53 3.57
CA LYS A 225 2.41 -14.61 2.83
C LYS A 225 2.22 -15.09 1.39
N ILE A 226 0.97 -15.11 0.92
CA ILE A 226 0.69 -15.31 -0.51
C ILE A 226 1.12 -14.05 -1.27
N SER A 227 2.20 -14.16 -2.04
CA SER A 227 2.74 -13.08 -2.84
C SER A 227 2.94 -13.51 -4.30
N LYS A 228 3.12 -12.54 -5.19
CA LYS A 228 3.40 -12.80 -6.62
C LYS A 228 4.67 -13.65 -6.83
N SER A 229 5.65 -13.55 -5.93
CA SER A 229 6.90 -14.33 -5.98
C SER A 229 6.77 -15.76 -5.44
N ASP A 230 5.74 -16.04 -4.61
CA ASP A 230 5.58 -17.29 -3.88
C ASP A 230 4.37 -18.11 -4.36
N GLN A 231 4.10 -18.15 -5.67
CA GLN A 231 3.04 -18.96 -6.30
C GLN A 231 1.60 -18.50 -6.03
N GLY A 232 1.38 -17.22 -5.78
CA GLY A 232 0.02 -16.69 -5.85
C GLY A 232 -0.53 -16.86 -7.27
N GLU A 233 -1.35 -17.88 -7.49
CA GLU A 233 -1.98 -18.10 -8.79
C GLU A 233 -2.80 -16.87 -9.21
N PRO A 234 -2.75 -16.49 -10.50
CA PRO A 234 -3.63 -15.44 -11.02
C PRO A 234 -5.09 -15.77 -10.74
N VAL A 235 -5.87 -14.76 -10.36
CA VAL A 235 -7.32 -14.96 -10.25
C VAL A 235 -7.92 -15.15 -11.63
N ILE A 236 -8.84 -16.11 -11.72
CA ILE A 236 -9.60 -16.41 -12.93
C ILE A 236 -10.95 -15.70 -12.79
N PRO A 237 -11.27 -14.70 -13.64
CA PRO A 237 -12.52 -13.92 -13.50
C PRO A 237 -13.81 -14.72 -13.61
N GLU A 238 -13.76 -15.88 -14.25
CA GLU A 238 -14.87 -16.83 -14.33
C GLU A 238 -15.25 -17.38 -12.95
N ASN A 239 -14.27 -17.47 -12.02
CA ASN A 239 -14.43 -17.93 -10.64
C ASN A 239 -14.68 -16.76 -9.66
N ARG A 240 -15.10 -15.59 -10.16
CA ARG A 240 -15.28 -14.38 -9.33
C ARG A 240 -16.26 -14.55 -8.18
N PHE A 241 -17.25 -15.42 -8.33
CA PHE A 241 -18.21 -15.72 -7.27
C PHE A 241 -17.53 -16.45 -6.11
N GLU A 242 -16.80 -17.50 -6.41
CA GLU A 242 -16.07 -18.33 -5.45
C GLU A 242 -14.97 -17.51 -4.76
N ILE A 243 -14.25 -16.70 -5.53
CA ILE A 243 -13.18 -15.80 -5.02
C ILE A 243 -13.77 -14.80 -4.03
N LEU A 244 -14.87 -14.12 -4.37
CA LEU A 244 -15.49 -13.16 -3.45
C LEU A 244 -16.02 -13.86 -2.19
N MET A 245 -16.67 -15.03 -2.35
CA MET A 245 -17.14 -15.83 -1.22
C MET A 245 -15.99 -16.25 -0.29
N GLN A 246 -14.87 -16.68 -0.86
CA GLN A 246 -13.69 -17.05 -0.10
C GLN A 246 -13.12 -15.85 0.68
N ILE A 247 -12.98 -14.68 0.03
CA ILE A 247 -12.52 -13.45 0.66
C ILE A 247 -13.45 -13.05 1.82
N LEU A 248 -14.77 -13.05 1.61
CA LEU A 248 -15.74 -12.71 2.65
C LEU A 248 -15.66 -13.65 3.86
N LYS A 249 -15.56 -14.96 3.62
CA LYS A 249 -15.37 -15.96 4.68
C LYS A 249 -14.09 -15.70 5.47
N SER A 250 -12.96 -15.55 4.78
CA SER A 250 -11.65 -15.34 5.42
C SER A 250 -11.59 -14.04 6.21
N LEU A 251 -12.33 -13.01 5.78
CA LEU A 251 -12.45 -11.74 6.51
C LEU A 251 -13.59 -11.75 7.56
N HIS A 252 -14.17 -12.92 7.84
CA HIS A 252 -15.26 -13.12 8.82
C HIS A 252 -16.50 -12.25 8.55
N GLN A 253 -16.72 -11.91 7.27
CA GLN A 253 -17.88 -11.13 6.90
C GLN A 253 -19.17 -11.97 6.92
N ASN A 254 -20.31 -11.30 7.08
CA ASN A 254 -21.58 -11.98 6.92
C ASN A 254 -21.71 -12.51 5.50
N ILE A 255 -21.96 -13.82 5.40
CA ILE A 255 -22.26 -14.42 4.10
C ILE A 255 -23.70 -14.11 3.73
N PRO A 256 -23.94 -13.44 2.60
CA PRO A 256 -25.27 -13.13 2.15
C PRO A 256 -26.12 -14.40 1.94
N LYS A 257 -27.43 -14.29 2.15
CA LYS A 257 -28.41 -15.40 1.95
C LYS A 257 -29.19 -15.17 0.65
N ASN A 258 -29.65 -16.26 0.05
CA ASN A 258 -30.48 -16.22 -1.16
C ASN A 258 -29.86 -15.52 -2.35
N ILE A 259 -28.55 -15.75 -2.57
CA ILE A 259 -27.76 -15.14 -3.63
C ILE A 259 -28.17 -15.78 -4.98
N ARG A 260 -28.46 -14.97 -5.99
CA ARG A 260 -28.86 -15.44 -7.33
C ARG A 260 -27.66 -15.44 -8.32
N ASN A 261 -26.77 -14.48 -8.20
CA ASN A 261 -25.63 -14.31 -9.10
C ASN A 261 -24.54 -13.45 -8.44
N TYR A 262 -23.42 -13.23 -9.14
CA TYR A 262 -22.30 -12.47 -8.64
C TYR A 262 -22.65 -11.01 -8.27
N ASN A 263 -23.45 -10.32 -9.07
CA ASN A 263 -23.80 -8.92 -8.80
C ASN A 263 -24.66 -8.78 -7.54
N ASP A 264 -25.54 -9.75 -7.30
CA ASP A 264 -26.32 -9.83 -6.07
C ASP A 264 -25.42 -10.09 -4.86
N LEU A 265 -24.45 -11.01 -4.98
CA LEU A 265 -23.43 -11.25 -3.96
C LEU A 265 -22.63 -9.97 -3.63
N LEU A 266 -22.11 -9.29 -4.65
CA LEU A 266 -21.32 -8.07 -4.48
C LEU A 266 -22.13 -6.95 -3.81
N THR A 267 -23.38 -6.76 -4.23
CA THR A 267 -24.29 -5.75 -3.67
C THR A 267 -24.60 -6.03 -2.21
N GLN A 268 -24.91 -7.27 -1.88
CA GLN A 268 -25.19 -7.65 -0.49
C GLN A 268 -23.94 -7.57 0.38
N ALA A 269 -22.77 -8.01 -0.14
CA ALA A 269 -21.51 -7.90 0.57
C ALA A 269 -21.17 -6.43 0.90
N LEU A 270 -21.39 -5.52 -0.05
CA LEU A 270 -21.20 -4.08 0.18
C LEU A 270 -22.20 -3.54 1.23
N THR A 271 -23.46 -3.93 1.15
CA THR A 271 -24.52 -3.46 2.07
C THR A 271 -24.23 -3.88 3.51
N PHE A 272 -23.75 -5.11 3.71
CA PHE A 272 -23.49 -5.69 5.04
C PHE A 272 -22.00 -5.64 5.43
N TRP A 273 -21.18 -4.89 4.70
CA TRP A 273 -19.77 -4.74 5.01
C TRP A 273 -19.55 -4.17 6.42
N ASP A 274 -18.70 -4.84 7.19
CA ASP A 274 -18.36 -4.45 8.55
C ASP A 274 -16.88 -4.75 8.83
N ASN A 275 -16.04 -3.72 8.77
CA ASN A 275 -14.61 -3.86 8.98
C ASN A 275 -14.22 -4.28 10.41
N SER A 276 -15.13 -4.11 11.38
CA SER A 276 -14.90 -4.53 12.77
C SER A 276 -14.82 -6.04 12.94
N LYS A 277 -15.38 -6.81 11.98
CA LYS A 277 -15.36 -8.28 11.97
C LYS A 277 -14.05 -8.88 11.51
N MET A 278 -13.24 -8.12 10.78
CA MET A 278 -11.93 -8.64 10.34
C MET A 278 -11.08 -9.05 11.53
N SER A 279 -10.28 -10.13 11.36
CA SER A 279 -9.35 -10.60 12.37
C SER A 279 -8.39 -9.52 12.84
N LYS A 280 -8.07 -9.48 14.13
CA LYS A 280 -7.00 -8.62 14.67
C LYS A 280 -5.61 -9.25 14.52
N SER A 281 -5.49 -10.43 13.92
CA SER A 281 -4.21 -10.97 13.46
C SER A 281 -3.75 -10.25 12.21
N PHE A 282 -2.43 -10.05 12.05
CA PHE A 282 -1.89 -9.45 10.83
C PHE A 282 -2.00 -10.36 9.61
N ASP A 283 -2.08 -11.66 9.84
CA ASP A 283 -2.26 -12.68 8.81
C ASP A 283 -3.37 -13.66 9.19
N ILE A 284 -3.96 -14.25 8.17
CA ILE A 284 -5.00 -15.26 8.25
C ILE A 284 -4.55 -16.46 7.43
N ALA A 285 -4.55 -17.67 8.04
CA ALA A 285 -4.32 -18.89 7.29
C ALA A 285 -5.45 -19.10 6.26
N MET A 286 -5.09 -19.50 5.05
CA MET A 286 -6.05 -20.01 4.07
C MET A 286 -6.13 -21.52 4.25
N ASP A 287 -7.36 -21.99 4.42
CA ASP A 287 -7.71 -23.41 4.42
C ASP A 287 -7.75 -23.98 2.98
#